data_c8b1e773d422edd873bdb2fa0b523292
#
_entry.id   c8b1e773d422edd873bdb2fa0b523292
#
_cell.length_a   1.000
_cell.length_b   1.000
_cell.length_c   1.000
_cell.angle_alpha   90.00
_cell.angle_beta   90.00
_cell.angle_gamma   90.00
#
_symmetry.space_group_name_H-M   'P 1'
#
loop_
_entity.id
_entity.type
_entity.pdbx_description
1 polymer ?
#
loop_
_entity_poly.entity_id
_entity_poly.type
_entity_poly.pdbx_seq_one_letter_code
_entity_poly.pdbx_strand_id
1 'polypeptide(L)'
;MAEDSKKAASAIFTENEEALFQIMKIVIATVAADDPVKGKQLDEQLTYLKNAFYSNGKKKAAIMAESIRIAAFASSRDAARLAGLRGSPKANP
;
A
#
# COMPACT_ATOMS: atom_id res chain seq x y z
N MET A 1 -22.71 -1.21 -9.97
CA MET A 1 -23.27 -0.62 -8.76
C MET A 1 -22.27 -0.67 -7.63
N ALA A 2 -22.24 0.39 -6.82
CA ALA A 2 -21.25 0.49 -5.75
C ALA A 2 -21.36 -0.64 -4.74
N GLU A 3 -22.57 -1.07 -4.43
CA GLU A 3 -22.76 -2.16 -3.50
C GLU A 3 -22.24 -3.48 -4.03
N ASP A 4 -22.43 -3.72 -5.31
CA ASP A 4 -21.93 -4.95 -5.91
C ASP A 4 -20.42 -4.98 -5.90
N SER A 5 -19.79 -3.82 -6.13
CA SER A 5 -18.34 -3.72 -6.06
C SER A 5 -17.83 -4.00 -4.66
N LYS A 6 -18.51 -3.48 -3.66
CA LYS A 6 -18.16 -3.74 -2.27
C LYS A 6 -18.31 -5.19 -1.91
N LYS A 7 -19.38 -5.83 -2.38
CA LYS A 7 -19.59 -7.24 -2.13
C LYS A 7 -18.52 -8.09 -2.79
N ALA A 8 -18.14 -7.74 -4.01
CA ALA A 8 -17.09 -8.46 -4.71
C ALA A 8 -15.76 -8.34 -3.97
N ALA A 9 -15.42 -7.15 -3.50
CA ALA A 9 -14.19 -6.94 -2.73
C ALA A 9 -14.25 -7.70 -1.41
N SER A 10 -15.40 -7.67 -0.74
CA SER A 10 -15.57 -8.36 0.53
C SER A 10 -15.52 -9.87 0.38
N ALA A 11 -15.86 -10.40 -0.81
CA ALA A 11 -15.79 -11.82 -1.05
C ALA A 11 -14.34 -12.33 -1.08
N ILE A 12 -13.38 -11.44 -1.39
CA ILE A 12 -11.97 -11.82 -1.44
C ILE A 12 -11.36 -11.82 -0.04
N PHE A 13 -11.65 -10.80 0.74
CA PHE A 13 -11.07 -10.65 2.07
C PHE A 13 -12.15 -10.60 3.13
N THR A 14 -11.85 -11.16 4.30
CA THR A 14 -12.71 -11.04 5.46
C THR A 14 -12.64 -9.61 5.99
N GLU A 15 -13.57 -9.29 6.90
CA GLU A 15 -13.57 -7.98 7.54
C GLU A 15 -12.27 -7.70 8.27
N ASN A 16 -11.73 -8.71 8.97
CA ASN A 16 -10.46 -8.55 9.67
C ASN A 16 -9.31 -8.34 8.70
N GLU A 17 -9.31 -9.07 7.60
CA GLU A 17 -8.28 -8.92 6.59
C GLU A 17 -8.32 -7.54 5.95
N GLU A 18 -9.53 -7.03 5.73
CA GLU A 18 -9.68 -5.69 5.18
C GLU A 18 -9.19 -4.62 6.15
N ALA A 19 -9.47 -4.81 7.43
CA ALA A 19 -8.96 -3.90 8.46
C ALA A 19 -7.44 -3.90 8.47
N LEU A 20 -6.83 -5.08 8.41
CA LEU A 20 -5.38 -5.20 8.33
C LEU A 20 -4.82 -4.51 7.10
N PHE A 21 -5.48 -4.68 5.97
CA PHE A 21 -5.06 -4.02 4.74
C PHE A 21 -5.03 -2.49 4.92
N GLN A 22 -6.07 -1.91 5.47
CA GLN A 22 -6.14 -0.47 5.66
C GLN A 22 -5.08 0.02 6.64
N ILE A 23 -4.89 -0.70 7.74
CA ILE A 23 -3.88 -0.34 8.74
C ILE A 23 -2.49 -0.41 8.14
N MET A 24 -2.16 -1.50 7.48
CA MET A 24 -0.84 -1.67 6.89
C MET A 24 -0.57 -0.65 5.79
N LYS A 25 -1.59 -0.33 5.00
CA LYS A 25 -1.47 0.69 3.97
C LYS A 25 -1.05 2.02 4.58
N ILE A 26 -1.69 2.41 5.67
CA ILE A 26 -1.38 3.67 6.35
C ILE A 26 0.03 3.66 6.91
N VAL A 27 0.41 2.59 7.60
CA VAL A 27 1.74 2.48 8.19
C VAL A 27 2.83 2.56 7.13
N ILE A 28 2.69 1.77 6.08
CA ILE A 28 3.70 1.72 5.02
C ILE A 28 3.77 3.04 4.28
N ALA A 29 2.63 3.65 3.98
CA ALA A 29 2.61 4.94 3.30
C ALA A 29 3.29 6.02 4.13
N THR A 30 3.07 6.00 5.44
CA THR A 30 3.68 6.96 6.34
C THR A 30 5.19 6.81 6.36
N VAL A 31 5.67 5.57 6.49
CA VAL A 31 7.12 5.32 6.49
C VAL A 31 7.74 5.71 5.16
N ALA A 32 7.10 5.32 4.06
CA ALA A 32 7.65 5.58 2.72
C ALA A 32 7.69 7.08 2.42
N ALA A 33 6.71 7.83 2.90
CA ALA A 33 6.69 9.27 2.68
C ALA A 33 7.80 9.98 3.47
N ASP A 34 8.11 9.45 4.66
CA ASP A 34 9.12 10.04 5.53
C ASP A 34 10.53 9.63 5.13
N ASP A 35 10.71 8.41 4.66
CA ASP A 35 12.02 7.86 4.36
C ASP A 35 11.97 7.07 3.05
N PRO A 36 12.38 7.68 1.94
CA PRO A 36 12.34 7.01 0.63
C PRO A 36 13.18 5.75 0.54
N VAL A 37 14.28 5.66 1.29
CA VAL A 37 15.12 4.47 1.28
C VAL A 37 14.37 3.31 1.91
N LYS A 38 13.75 3.53 3.07
CA LYS A 38 12.93 2.51 3.71
C LYS A 38 11.71 2.16 2.87
N GLY A 39 11.14 3.16 2.21
CA GLY A 39 10.03 2.92 1.30
C GLY A 39 10.41 1.95 0.19
N LYS A 40 11.58 2.14 -0.39
CA LYS A 40 12.06 1.25 -1.45
C LYS A 40 12.29 -0.16 -0.91
N GLN A 41 12.86 -0.27 0.29
CA GLN A 41 13.07 -1.58 0.91
C GLN A 41 11.75 -2.28 1.18
N LEU A 42 10.74 -1.55 1.65
CA LEU A 42 9.42 -2.11 1.88
C LEU A 42 8.79 -2.59 0.58
N ASP A 43 8.94 -1.82 -0.49
CA ASP A 43 8.42 -2.20 -1.79
C ASP A 43 9.04 -3.51 -2.26
N GLU A 44 10.35 -3.64 -2.12
CA GLU A 44 11.05 -4.85 -2.51
C GLU A 44 10.64 -6.05 -1.67
N GLN A 45 10.49 -5.85 -0.37
CA GLN A 45 10.08 -6.92 0.52
C GLN A 45 8.65 -7.36 0.26
N LEU A 46 7.76 -6.43 -0.01
CA LEU A 46 6.38 -6.76 -0.34
C LEU A 46 6.29 -7.51 -1.66
N THR A 47 7.11 -7.13 -2.63
CA THR A 47 7.18 -7.84 -3.90
C THR A 47 7.69 -9.27 -3.70
N TYR A 48 8.71 -9.43 -2.90
CA TYR A 48 9.23 -10.74 -2.56
C TYR A 48 8.16 -11.59 -1.88
N LEU A 49 7.49 -11.00 -0.90
CA LEU A 49 6.45 -11.71 -0.15
C LEU A 49 5.30 -12.14 -1.05
N LYS A 50 4.87 -11.26 -1.93
CA LYS A 50 3.84 -11.59 -2.91
C LYS A 50 4.24 -12.79 -3.74
N ASN A 51 5.46 -12.79 -4.25
CA ASN A 51 5.94 -13.89 -5.09
C ASN A 51 6.06 -15.19 -4.30
N ALA A 52 6.50 -15.10 -3.05
CA ALA A 52 6.60 -16.28 -2.19
C ALA A 52 5.21 -16.87 -1.93
N PHE A 53 4.24 -16.04 -1.62
CA PHE A 53 2.86 -16.51 -1.43
C PHE A 53 2.33 -17.17 -2.69
N TYR A 54 2.57 -16.57 -3.83
CA TYR A 54 2.09 -17.09 -5.10
C TYR A 54 2.69 -18.47 -5.38
N SER A 55 4.00 -18.61 -5.15
CA SER A 55 4.70 -19.87 -5.36
C SER A 55 4.20 -20.98 -4.45
N ASN A 56 3.69 -20.60 -3.28
CA ASN A 56 3.18 -21.56 -2.31
C ASN A 56 1.67 -21.79 -2.42
N GLY A 57 1.06 -21.29 -3.48
CA GLY A 57 -0.36 -21.48 -3.74
C GLY A 57 -1.26 -20.61 -2.88
N LYS A 58 -0.73 -19.61 -2.22
CA LYS A 58 -1.48 -18.72 -1.34
C LYS A 58 -1.89 -17.46 -2.10
N LYS A 59 -2.79 -17.64 -3.04
CA LYS A 59 -3.21 -16.57 -3.94
C LYS A 59 -3.81 -15.37 -3.21
N LYS A 60 -4.66 -15.62 -2.23
CA LYS A 60 -5.30 -14.54 -1.47
C LYS A 60 -4.27 -13.69 -0.75
N ALA A 61 -3.30 -14.33 -0.13
CA ALA A 61 -2.23 -13.63 0.57
C ALA A 61 -1.40 -12.82 -0.43
N ALA A 62 -1.12 -13.39 -1.59
CA ALA A 62 -0.36 -12.69 -2.62
C ALA A 62 -1.11 -11.46 -3.12
N ILE A 63 -2.41 -11.58 -3.32
CA ILE A 63 -3.25 -10.47 -3.75
C ILE A 63 -3.24 -9.36 -2.69
N MET A 64 -3.34 -9.74 -1.42
CA MET A 64 -3.31 -8.74 -0.36
C MET A 64 -1.97 -8.01 -0.32
N ALA A 65 -0.86 -8.75 -0.39
CA ALA A 65 0.47 -8.13 -0.36
C ALA A 65 0.62 -7.13 -1.52
N GLU A 66 0.21 -7.53 -2.70
CA GLU A 66 0.30 -6.66 -3.87
C GLU A 66 -0.62 -5.45 -3.74
N SER A 67 -1.84 -5.66 -3.24
CA SER A 67 -2.80 -4.57 -3.07
C SER A 67 -2.31 -3.55 -2.06
N ILE A 68 -1.72 -4.02 -0.96
CA ILE A 68 -1.13 -3.14 0.04
C ILE A 68 0.01 -2.34 -0.58
N ARG A 69 0.86 -3.02 -1.32
CA ARG A 69 2.01 -2.36 -1.95
C ARG A 69 1.55 -1.23 -2.87
N ILE A 70 0.63 -1.54 -3.77
CA ILE A 70 0.17 -0.57 -4.75
C ILE A 70 -0.52 0.61 -4.05
N ALA A 71 -1.43 0.33 -3.11
CA ALA A 71 -2.19 1.37 -2.44
C ALA A 71 -1.30 2.26 -1.56
N ALA A 72 -0.37 1.63 -0.84
CA ALA A 72 0.51 2.37 0.06
C ALA A 72 1.44 3.30 -0.71
N PHE A 73 2.01 2.82 -1.81
CA PHE A 73 2.96 3.64 -2.55
C PHE A 73 2.27 4.68 -3.42
N ALA A 74 1.05 4.44 -3.85
CA ALA A 74 0.25 5.47 -4.49
C ALA A 74 -0.04 6.60 -3.51
N SER A 75 -0.46 6.26 -2.29
CA SER A 75 -0.71 7.26 -1.24
C SER A 75 0.55 8.01 -0.86
N SER A 76 1.66 7.29 -0.78
CA SER A 76 2.94 7.90 -0.45
C SER A 76 3.38 8.90 -1.51
N ARG A 77 3.22 8.55 -2.79
CA ARG A 77 3.55 9.45 -3.87
C ARG A 77 2.67 10.70 -3.86
N ASP A 78 1.39 10.52 -3.59
CA ASP A 78 0.46 11.64 -3.51
C ASP A 78 0.83 12.57 -2.36
N ALA A 79 1.15 12.00 -1.21
CA ALA A 79 1.57 12.78 -0.05
C ALA A 79 2.86 13.53 -0.33
N ALA A 80 3.82 12.88 -0.97
CA ALA A 80 5.08 13.52 -1.32
C ALA A 80 4.87 14.65 -2.32
N ARG A 81 3.98 14.44 -3.29
CA ARG A 81 3.68 15.46 -4.28
C ARG A 81 3.03 16.68 -3.63
N LEU A 82 2.06 16.44 -2.75
CA LEU A 82 1.40 17.53 -2.04
C LEU A 82 2.37 18.27 -1.14
N ALA A 83 3.23 17.55 -0.47
CA ALA A 83 4.24 18.17 0.38
C ALA A 83 5.21 18.99 -0.46
N GLY A 84 5.57 18.52 -1.65
CA GLY A 84 6.41 19.25 -2.57
C GLY A 84 5.77 20.55 -3.02
N LEU A 85 4.49 20.50 -3.32
CA LEU A 85 3.76 21.70 -3.74
C LEU A 85 3.69 22.73 -2.62
N ARG A 86 3.39 22.28 -1.41
CA ARG A 86 3.31 23.18 -0.26
C ARG A 86 4.68 23.59 0.22
N GLY A 87 5.64 22.73 0.05
CA GLY A 87 6.97 22.97 0.54
C GLY A 87 7.83 23.78 -0.40
N SER A 88 7.33 24.06 -1.58
CA SER A 88 8.06 24.83 -2.55
C SER A 88 8.65 26.11 -1.97
N PRO A 89 7.87 26.91 -1.26
CA PRO A 89 8.43 28.13 -0.65
C PRO A 89 9.52 27.86 0.34
N LYS A 90 9.38 26.84 1.15
CA LYS A 90 10.43 26.55 2.13
C LYS A 90 11.58 25.78 1.53
N ALA A 91 11.33 25.08 0.45
CA ALA A 91 12.41 24.43 -0.27
C ALA A 91 13.35 25.45 -0.89
N ASN A 92 12.89 26.66 -0.98
CA ASN A 92 13.67 27.77 -1.50
C ASN A 92 13.90 28.85 -0.46
N PRO A 93 14.54 28.52 0.60
CA PRO A 93 14.82 29.51 1.62
C PRO A 93 15.78 30.57 1.14
#